data_438318e5c259bf8a6301267cd41ced07
#
_entry.id   438318e5c259bf8a6301267cd41ced07
#
_cell.length_a   1.000
_cell.length_b   1.000
_cell.length_c   1.000
_cell.angle_alpha   90.00
_cell.angle_beta   90.00
_cell.angle_gamma   90.00
#
_symmetry.space_group_name_H-M   'P 1'
#
loop_
_entity.id
_entity.type
_entity.pdbx_description
1 polymer ?
#
loop_
_entity_poly.entity_id
_entity_poly.type
_entity_poly.pdbx_seq_one_letter_code
_entity_poly.pdbx_strand_id
1 'polypeptide(L)'
;MRFKQVVIEYSFTHGVTKAAIRYKTSRQNIYRWRKKYDGTLHSLADRSHRPHNHPNQHTEAEITLIKNMRRRNPYAGLVVFWVKLCQRGYTRSISGLYRALRRIDGKPIKLPNPKKESKPYEQMKYPGQRGQIDVKFVPKSCLVGEAEGEWYFQYTFIDEYSRYRILKAYKEHSTYSSTQFLKYVIEKFPYAIECIQTDNGFEFTNRLANSKNPKPTLFERTLDQLGIRHKLIKPYTPKHNGKVERSHRKDNEEFYACHKFYSFADFEKQLAVRQRQYNDFPMRPLSWKSPKHILFSFPNV
;
A
#
# COMPACT_ATOMS: atom_id res chain seq x y z
N MET A 1 -41.44 -13.71 17.72
CA MET A 1 -42.71 -13.36 17.06
C MET A 1 -43.86 -14.28 17.53
N ARG A 2 -43.79 -15.60 17.37
CA ARG A 2 -44.84 -16.55 17.82
C ARG A 2 -45.27 -16.38 19.28
N PHE A 3 -44.33 -16.19 20.21
CA PHE A 3 -44.64 -15.90 21.62
C PHE A 3 -45.55 -14.67 21.79
N LYS A 4 -45.25 -13.56 21.12
CA LYS A 4 -46.06 -12.33 21.17
C LYS A 4 -47.47 -12.57 20.65
N GLN A 5 -47.61 -13.35 19.56
CA GLN A 5 -48.90 -13.71 19.00
C GLN A 5 -49.78 -14.51 20.01
N VAL A 6 -49.23 -15.57 20.59
CA VAL A 6 -49.94 -16.40 21.56
C VAL A 6 -50.41 -15.56 22.79
N VAL A 7 -49.54 -14.65 23.26
CA VAL A 7 -49.90 -13.74 24.38
C VAL A 7 -51.02 -12.80 23.98
N ILE A 8 -51.02 -12.27 22.78
CA ILE A 8 -52.06 -11.36 22.26
C ILE A 8 -53.39 -12.11 22.12
N GLU A 9 -53.39 -13.27 21.46
CA GLU A 9 -54.58 -14.11 21.28
C GLU A 9 -55.19 -14.50 22.61
N TYR A 10 -54.38 -14.98 23.57
CA TYR A 10 -54.84 -15.27 24.92
C TYR A 10 -55.37 -14.02 25.61
N SER A 11 -54.79 -12.87 25.40
CA SER A 11 -55.23 -11.62 26.01
C SER A 11 -56.56 -11.10 25.45
N PHE A 12 -56.93 -11.46 24.23
CA PHE A 12 -58.23 -11.12 23.67
C PHE A 12 -59.37 -11.93 24.36
N THR A 13 -59.12 -13.20 24.67
CA THR A 13 -60.11 -14.09 25.26
C THR A 13 -60.21 -13.97 26.80
N HIS A 14 -59.08 -13.77 27.49
CA HIS A 14 -59.01 -13.85 28.95
C HIS A 14 -58.65 -12.51 29.63
N GLY A 15 -58.43 -11.48 28.83
CA GLY A 15 -58.04 -10.15 29.33
C GLY A 15 -56.54 -9.98 29.56
N VAL A 16 -56.08 -8.71 29.47
CA VAL A 16 -54.64 -8.35 29.48
C VAL A 16 -53.98 -8.68 30.82
N THR A 17 -54.69 -8.52 31.95
CA THR A 17 -54.11 -8.79 33.29
C THR A 17 -53.81 -10.28 33.47
N LYS A 18 -54.75 -11.17 33.11
CA LYS A 18 -54.53 -12.63 33.17
C LYS A 18 -53.43 -13.08 32.25
N ALA A 19 -53.35 -12.50 31.04
CA ALA A 19 -52.28 -12.77 30.08
C ALA A 19 -50.91 -12.32 30.62
N ALA A 20 -50.82 -11.15 31.22
CA ALA A 20 -49.57 -10.64 31.82
C ALA A 20 -49.01 -11.55 32.92
N ILE A 21 -49.91 -12.06 33.80
CA ILE A 21 -49.53 -12.98 34.87
C ILE A 21 -49.10 -14.33 34.27
N ARG A 22 -49.91 -14.92 33.38
CA ARG A 22 -49.65 -16.24 32.83
C ARG A 22 -48.33 -16.31 32.03
N TYR A 23 -48.06 -15.28 31.24
CA TYR A 23 -46.87 -15.25 30.36
C TYR A 23 -45.69 -14.42 30.93
N LYS A 24 -45.78 -14.02 32.21
CA LYS A 24 -44.73 -13.28 32.95
C LYS A 24 -44.22 -12.07 32.12
N THR A 25 -45.17 -11.28 31.59
CA THR A 25 -44.85 -10.06 30.84
C THR A 25 -45.61 -8.86 31.39
N SER A 26 -45.20 -7.64 31.03
CA SER A 26 -45.92 -6.45 31.49
C SER A 26 -47.18 -6.19 30.69
N ARG A 27 -48.24 -5.65 31.35
CA ARG A 27 -49.46 -5.21 30.66
C ARG A 27 -49.18 -4.20 29.54
N GLN A 28 -48.19 -3.29 29.76
CA GLN A 28 -47.76 -2.30 28.76
C GLN A 28 -47.24 -2.97 27.48
N ASN A 29 -46.48 -4.07 27.62
CA ASN A 29 -45.97 -4.80 26.44
C ASN A 29 -47.13 -5.41 25.65
N ILE A 30 -48.13 -5.99 26.34
CA ILE A 30 -49.27 -6.58 25.67
C ILE A 30 -50.07 -5.50 24.91
N TYR A 31 -50.32 -4.34 25.52
CA TYR A 31 -51.00 -3.22 24.82
C TYR A 31 -50.20 -2.74 23.62
N ARG A 32 -48.87 -2.64 23.76
CA ARG A 32 -47.99 -2.24 22.70
C ARG A 32 -47.98 -3.22 21.53
N TRP A 33 -48.04 -4.53 21.84
CA TRP A 33 -48.10 -5.59 20.83
C TRP A 33 -49.48 -5.63 20.18
N ARG A 34 -50.57 -5.49 20.92
CA ARG A 34 -51.94 -5.40 20.38
C ARG A 34 -52.05 -4.23 19.36
N LYS A 35 -51.48 -3.06 19.69
CA LYS A 35 -51.50 -1.90 18.79
C LYS A 35 -50.77 -2.15 17.47
N LYS A 36 -49.80 -3.05 17.44
CA LYS A 36 -49.00 -3.41 16.24
C LYS A 36 -49.60 -4.59 15.49
N TYR A 37 -50.41 -5.39 16.11
CA TYR A 37 -50.89 -6.65 15.55
C TYR A 37 -52.01 -6.41 14.55
N ASP A 38 -51.75 -6.78 13.29
CA ASP A 38 -52.69 -6.71 12.15
C ASP A 38 -53.21 -8.08 11.71
N GLY A 39 -53.03 -9.13 12.56
CA GLY A 39 -53.38 -10.52 12.24
C GLY A 39 -52.20 -11.32 11.67
N THR A 40 -51.13 -10.67 11.25
CA THR A 40 -49.97 -11.36 10.70
C THR A 40 -48.85 -11.49 11.73
N LEU A 41 -48.07 -12.59 11.63
CA LEU A 41 -46.89 -12.81 12.48
C LEU A 41 -45.82 -11.75 12.23
N HIS A 42 -45.76 -11.21 11.03
CA HIS A 42 -44.75 -10.25 10.59
C HIS A 42 -44.92 -8.87 11.26
N SER A 43 -46.15 -8.46 11.56
CA SER A 43 -46.43 -7.21 12.25
C SER A 43 -45.81 -7.14 13.65
N LEU A 44 -45.57 -8.31 14.29
CA LEU A 44 -44.95 -8.44 15.60
C LEU A 44 -43.41 -8.47 15.57
N ALA A 45 -42.80 -8.34 14.40
CA ALA A 45 -41.35 -8.25 14.29
C ALA A 45 -40.83 -6.99 14.98
N ASP A 46 -39.71 -7.15 15.69
CA ASP A 46 -39.04 -6.00 16.29
C ASP A 46 -38.39 -5.17 15.19
N ARG A 47 -38.59 -3.86 15.21
CA ARG A 47 -37.92 -2.93 14.30
C ARG A 47 -36.44 -2.88 14.64
N SER A 48 -35.62 -2.73 13.64
CA SER A 48 -34.18 -2.48 13.83
C SER A 48 -33.97 -1.22 14.68
N HIS A 49 -33.14 -1.31 15.71
CA HIS A 49 -32.71 -0.14 16.49
C HIS A 49 -31.64 0.69 15.79
N ARG A 50 -31.26 0.29 14.56
CA ARG A 50 -30.26 1.00 13.78
C ARG A 50 -30.78 2.37 13.36
N PRO A 51 -30.02 3.46 13.56
CA PRO A 51 -30.42 4.80 13.09
C PRO A 51 -30.67 4.79 11.59
N HIS A 52 -31.73 5.43 11.14
CA HIS A 52 -32.02 5.59 9.72
C HIS A 52 -30.94 6.43 9.04
N ASN A 53 -30.48 7.48 9.70
CA ASN A 53 -29.40 8.34 9.26
C ASN A 53 -28.22 8.22 10.24
N HIS A 54 -27.06 7.80 9.76
CA HIS A 54 -25.84 7.73 10.55
C HIS A 54 -24.91 8.88 10.12
N PRO A 55 -24.45 9.77 11.05
CA PRO A 55 -23.67 10.96 10.70
C PRO A 55 -22.37 10.63 9.95
N ASN A 56 -21.82 9.43 10.17
CA ASN A 56 -20.61 8.95 9.49
C ASN A 56 -20.89 8.09 8.24
N GLN A 57 -22.13 8.06 7.75
CA GLN A 57 -22.46 7.35 6.52
C GLN A 57 -21.91 8.11 5.31
N HIS A 58 -21.34 7.38 4.34
CA HIS A 58 -20.92 7.97 3.08
C HIS A 58 -22.14 8.47 2.30
N THR A 59 -22.02 9.63 1.71
CA THR A 59 -23.02 10.19 0.80
C THR A 59 -22.99 9.46 -0.55
N GLU A 60 -24.04 9.57 -1.33
CA GLU A 60 -24.10 9.00 -2.70
C GLU A 60 -22.99 9.60 -3.59
N ALA A 61 -22.69 10.87 -3.45
CA ALA A 61 -21.61 11.54 -4.17
C ALA A 61 -20.24 10.93 -3.82
N GLU A 62 -19.96 10.70 -2.52
CA GLU A 62 -18.73 10.04 -2.08
C GLU A 62 -18.62 8.59 -2.60
N ILE A 63 -19.73 7.84 -2.59
CA ILE A 63 -19.77 6.47 -3.13
C ILE A 63 -19.51 6.46 -4.63
N THR A 64 -20.10 7.39 -5.36
CA THR A 64 -19.90 7.53 -6.82
C THR A 64 -18.43 7.90 -7.12
N LEU A 65 -17.85 8.83 -6.36
CA LEU A 65 -16.43 9.17 -6.46
C LEU A 65 -15.53 7.94 -6.23
N ILE A 66 -15.81 7.16 -5.17
CA ILE A 66 -15.06 5.93 -4.84
C ILE A 66 -15.15 4.93 -6.00
N LYS A 67 -16.35 4.65 -6.52
CA LYS A 67 -16.56 3.71 -7.64
C LYS A 67 -15.83 4.14 -8.90
N ASN A 68 -15.94 5.40 -9.29
CA ASN A 68 -15.29 5.96 -10.48
C ASN A 68 -13.77 5.92 -10.37
N MET A 69 -13.24 6.27 -9.21
CA MET A 69 -11.80 6.21 -8.94
C MET A 69 -11.30 4.78 -8.90
N ARG A 70 -12.08 3.82 -8.36
CA ARG A 70 -11.70 2.40 -8.30
C ARG A 70 -11.60 1.79 -9.69
N ARG A 71 -12.53 2.13 -10.59
CA ARG A 71 -12.49 1.69 -12.00
C ARG A 71 -11.21 2.15 -12.71
N ARG A 72 -10.76 3.39 -12.44
CA ARG A 72 -9.52 3.96 -13.02
C ARG A 72 -8.23 3.46 -12.35
N ASN A 73 -8.32 2.95 -11.13
CA ASN A 73 -7.17 2.51 -10.34
C ASN A 73 -7.44 1.14 -9.70
N PRO A 74 -7.66 0.07 -10.49
CA PRO A 74 -8.10 -1.23 -9.99
C PRO A 74 -7.10 -1.90 -9.05
N TYR A 75 -5.81 -1.65 -9.24
CA TYR A 75 -4.71 -2.28 -8.50
C TYR A 75 -4.15 -1.40 -7.37
N ALA A 76 -4.65 -0.18 -7.19
CA ALA A 76 -4.17 0.70 -6.14
C ALA A 76 -4.48 0.12 -4.76
N GLY A 77 -3.45 0.03 -3.91
CA GLY A 77 -3.62 -0.35 -2.51
C GLY A 77 -4.37 0.70 -1.71
N LEU A 78 -4.99 0.29 -0.59
CA LEU A 78 -5.92 1.13 0.20
C LEU A 78 -5.37 2.54 0.50
N VAL A 79 -4.12 2.63 0.94
CA VAL A 79 -3.50 3.89 1.34
C VAL A 79 -3.31 4.83 0.15
N VAL A 80 -2.74 4.32 -0.95
CA VAL A 80 -2.55 5.07 -2.20
C VAL A 80 -3.90 5.53 -2.76
N PHE A 81 -4.87 4.64 -2.72
CA PHE A 81 -6.23 4.93 -3.19
C PHE A 81 -6.89 6.04 -2.35
N TRP A 82 -6.72 5.99 -1.02
CA TRP A 82 -7.21 7.03 -0.12
C TRP A 82 -6.58 8.40 -0.42
N VAL A 83 -5.26 8.47 -0.60
CA VAL A 83 -4.57 9.72 -0.96
C VAL A 83 -5.11 10.31 -2.27
N LYS A 84 -5.27 9.47 -3.31
CA LYS A 84 -5.86 9.92 -4.58
C LYS A 84 -7.29 10.44 -4.46
N LEU A 85 -8.06 9.89 -3.53
CA LEU A 85 -9.41 10.39 -3.22
C LEU A 85 -9.36 11.72 -2.48
N CYS A 86 -8.46 11.87 -1.49
CA CYS A 86 -8.29 13.13 -0.75
C CYS A 86 -7.90 14.29 -1.68
N GLN A 87 -7.06 14.04 -2.69
CA GLN A 87 -6.71 15.00 -3.74
C GLN A 87 -7.91 15.46 -4.58
N ARG A 88 -9.07 14.78 -4.45
CA ARG A 88 -10.34 15.11 -5.11
C ARG A 88 -11.45 15.49 -4.13
N GLY A 89 -11.08 15.94 -2.93
CA GLY A 89 -12.01 16.44 -1.94
C GLY A 89 -12.66 15.39 -1.03
N TYR A 90 -12.15 14.14 -1.03
CA TYR A 90 -12.62 13.14 -0.07
C TYR A 90 -12.02 13.38 1.32
N THR A 91 -12.89 13.50 2.35
CA THR A 91 -12.49 13.92 3.70
C THR A 91 -12.58 12.81 4.76
N ARG A 92 -13.12 11.62 4.39
CA ARG A 92 -13.31 10.54 5.37
C ARG A 92 -12.01 9.80 5.66
N SER A 93 -11.95 9.17 6.84
CA SER A 93 -10.78 8.39 7.27
C SER A 93 -10.53 7.15 6.40
N ILE A 94 -9.29 6.65 6.42
CA ILE A 94 -8.90 5.41 5.73
C ILE A 94 -9.75 4.22 6.20
N SER A 95 -10.06 4.15 7.51
CA SER A 95 -10.91 3.09 8.08
C SER A 95 -12.35 3.18 7.58
N GLY A 96 -12.85 4.41 7.35
CA GLY A 96 -14.15 4.66 6.73
C GLY A 96 -14.16 4.16 5.28
N LEU A 97 -13.15 4.54 4.50
CA LEU A 97 -12.97 4.07 3.12
C LEU A 97 -12.87 2.54 3.03
N TYR A 98 -12.10 1.91 3.91
CA TYR A 98 -11.98 0.44 3.94
C TYR A 98 -13.35 -0.24 4.12
N ARG A 99 -14.18 0.27 5.04
CA ARG A 99 -15.54 -0.25 5.26
C ARG A 99 -16.45 -0.02 4.06
N ALA A 100 -16.33 1.14 3.40
CA ALA A 100 -17.08 1.44 2.19
C ALA A 100 -16.69 0.50 1.02
N LEU A 101 -15.39 0.33 0.76
CA LEU A 101 -14.88 -0.59 -0.27
C LEU A 101 -15.33 -2.03 -0.03
N ARG A 102 -15.37 -2.48 1.22
CA ARG A 102 -15.86 -3.82 1.53
C ARG A 102 -17.34 -4.03 1.21
N ARG A 103 -18.16 -3.00 1.38
CA ARG A 103 -19.58 -3.06 0.99
C ARG A 103 -19.74 -3.05 -0.53
N ILE A 104 -18.88 -2.29 -1.23
CA ILE A 104 -18.93 -2.16 -2.70
C ILE A 104 -18.36 -3.42 -3.36
N ASP A 105 -17.18 -3.88 -2.93
CA ASP A 105 -16.43 -4.98 -3.57
C ASP A 105 -16.78 -6.37 -3.01
N GLY A 106 -17.51 -6.46 -1.91
CA GLY A 106 -17.94 -7.73 -1.29
C GLY A 106 -16.82 -8.66 -0.81
N LYS A 107 -15.58 -8.17 -0.69
CA LYS A 107 -14.42 -9.02 -0.34
C LYS A 107 -14.43 -9.44 1.12
N PRO A 108 -14.11 -10.71 1.44
CA PRO A 108 -14.04 -11.19 2.82
C PRO A 108 -12.92 -10.50 3.61
N ILE A 109 -13.10 -10.34 4.93
CA ILE A 109 -12.03 -9.88 5.82
C ILE A 109 -10.98 -10.99 5.87
N LYS A 110 -9.75 -10.68 5.44
CA LYS A 110 -8.62 -11.55 5.74
C LYS A 110 -8.36 -11.47 7.25
N LEU A 111 -8.36 -12.61 7.91
CA LEU A 111 -7.91 -12.70 9.30
C LEU A 111 -6.48 -12.16 9.39
N PRO A 112 -6.16 -11.35 10.41
CA PRO A 112 -4.79 -10.89 10.59
C PRO A 112 -3.87 -12.11 10.82
N ASN A 113 -2.78 -12.19 10.08
CA ASN A 113 -1.75 -13.18 10.37
C ASN A 113 -1.22 -12.93 11.78
N PRO A 114 -0.89 -13.99 12.55
CA PRO A 114 -0.28 -13.85 13.87
C PRO A 114 0.96 -12.95 13.76
N LYS A 115 1.00 -11.91 14.58
CA LYS A 115 2.14 -10.98 14.58
C LYS A 115 3.36 -11.71 15.11
N LYS A 116 4.34 -11.94 14.23
CA LYS A 116 5.66 -12.37 14.65
C LYS A 116 6.37 -11.14 15.23
N GLU A 117 6.84 -11.21 16.47
CA GLU A 117 7.65 -10.15 17.05
C GLU A 117 8.89 -9.92 16.20
N SER A 118 8.98 -8.76 15.60
CA SER A 118 10.14 -8.37 14.79
C SER A 118 10.98 -7.38 15.59
N LYS A 119 12.29 -7.59 15.60
CA LYS A 119 13.21 -6.57 16.13
C LYS A 119 12.98 -5.25 15.40
N PRO A 120 12.97 -4.11 16.11
CA PRO A 120 12.81 -2.81 15.49
C PRO A 120 13.91 -2.59 14.44
N TYR A 121 13.52 -2.07 13.28
CA TYR A 121 14.47 -1.72 12.23
C TYR A 121 15.14 -0.39 12.57
N GLU A 122 16.46 -0.34 12.38
CA GLU A 122 17.25 0.88 12.59
C GLU A 122 16.72 2.01 11.67
N GLN A 123 16.31 3.13 12.27
CA GLN A 123 15.82 4.30 11.53
C GLN A 123 16.99 5.24 11.22
N MET A 124 17.07 5.70 9.99
CA MET A 124 18.05 6.71 9.60
C MET A 124 17.63 8.09 10.11
N LYS A 125 18.60 8.92 10.46
CA LYS A 125 18.38 10.23 11.11
C LYS A 125 18.42 11.40 10.13
N TYR A 126 19.10 11.25 8.99
CA TYR A 126 19.30 12.29 7.97
C TYR A 126 19.43 11.69 6.57
N PRO A 127 19.19 12.49 5.51
CA PRO A 127 19.38 12.06 4.13
C PRO A 127 20.83 11.66 3.83
N GLY A 128 21.04 10.62 3.05
CA GLY A 128 22.38 10.15 2.67
C GLY A 128 23.07 9.24 3.69
N GLN A 129 22.58 9.16 4.92
CA GLN A 129 23.16 8.26 5.93
C GLN A 129 23.21 6.80 5.46
N ARG A 130 22.14 6.33 4.75
CA ARG A 130 22.13 5.05 4.07
C ARG A 130 21.14 5.04 2.91
N GLY A 131 21.62 4.68 1.73
CA GLY A 131 20.80 4.40 0.56
C GLY A 131 20.75 2.90 0.23
N GLN A 132 19.65 2.43 -0.33
CA GLN A 132 19.52 1.08 -0.87
C GLN A 132 19.58 1.13 -2.39
N ILE A 133 20.38 0.26 -3.01
CA ILE A 133 20.41 0.07 -4.47
C ILE A 133 19.96 -1.36 -4.77
N ASP A 134 19.16 -1.50 -5.82
CA ASP A 134 18.70 -2.78 -6.35
C ASP A 134 18.38 -2.66 -7.84
N VAL A 135 18.44 -3.79 -8.55
CA VAL A 135 18.14 -3.87 -9.97
C VAL A 135 16.91 -4.71 -10.21
N LYS A 136 16.01 -4.20 -11.01
CA LYS A 136 14.79 -4.87 -11.39
C LYS A 136 14.77 -5.16 -12.89
N PHE A 137 14.49 -6.41 -13.23
CA PHE A 137 14.18 -6.81 -14.60
C PHE A 137 12.82 -6.25 -15.00
N VAL A 138 12.77 -5.59 -16.17
CA VAL A 138 11.51 -5.15 -16.77
C VAL A 138 10.74 -6.38 -17.24
N PRO A 139 9.46 -6.54 -16.87
CA PRO A 139 8.68 -7.70 -17.32
C PRO A 139 8.61 -7.76 -18.86
N LYS A 140 8.95 -8.89 -19.45
CA LYS A 140 8.91 -9.08 -20.91
C LYS A 140 7.56 -8.76 -21.53
N SER A 141 6.48 -9.01 -20.80
CA SER A 141 5.11 -8.68 -21.23
C SER A 141 4.87 -7.18 -21.44
N CYS A 142 5.76 -6.31 -20.92
CA CYS A 142 5.67 -4.86 -21.11
C CYS A 142 6.43 -4.38 -22.35
N LEU A 143 7.32 -5.20 -22.92
CA LEU A 143 8.16 -4.87 -24.06
C LEU A 143 7.43 -5.27 -25.35
N VAL A 144 7.20 -4.33 -26.23
CA VAL A 144 6.46 -4.51 -27.49
C VAL A 144 7.12 -3.72 -28.62
N GLY A 145 6.81 -4.07 -29.87
CA GLY A 145 7.40 -3.41 -31.05
C GLY A 145 8.91 -3.60 -31.11
N GLU A 146 9.69 -2.51 -31.23
CA GLU A 146 11.15 -2.55 -31.28
C GLU A 146 11.81 -3.11 -30.01
N ALA A 147 11.11 -3.05 -28.87
CA ALA A 147 11.58 -3.56 -27.59
C ALA A 147 11.29 -5.05 -27.38
N GLU A 148 10.51 -5.69 -28.27
CA GLU A 148 10.12 -7.08 -28.12
C GLU A 148 11.34 -8.02 -28.22
N GLY A 149 11.48 -8.92 -27.25
CA GLY A 149 12.64 -9.82 -27.15
C GLY A 149 13.85 -9.24 -26.43
N GLU A 150 13.91 -7.94 -26.24
CA GLU A 150 15.00 -7.26 -25.55
C GLU A 150 14.97 -7.49 -24.03
N TRP A 151 16.07 -7.14 -23.37
CA TRP A 151 16.18 -7.10 -21.91
C TRP A 151 16.44 -5.68 -21.46
N TYR A 152 15.54 -5.14 -20.65
CA TYR A 152 15.72 -3.84 -20.01
C TYR A 152 15.74 -3.99 -18.49
N PHE A 153 16.52 -3.12 -17.85
CA PHE A 153 16.77 -3.15 -16.40
C PHE A 153 16.48 -1.79 -15.82
N GLN A 154 15.70 -1.79 -14.74
CA GLN A 154 15.49 -0.63 -13.90
C GLN A 154 16.44 -0.67 -12.73
N TYR A 155 17.39 0.24 -12.69
CA TYR A 155 18.24 0.49 -11.53
C TYR A 155 17.54 1.47 -10.61
N THR A 156 17.53 1.18 -9.32
CA THR A 156 16.79 1.92 -8.32
C THR A 156 17.68 2.24 -7.13
N PHE A 157 17.78 3.51 -6.79
CA PHE A 157 18.32 3.99 -5.52
C PHE A 157 17.18 4.53 -4.66
N ILE A 158 17.16 4.23 -3.36
CA ILE A 158 16.25 4.81 -2.39
C ILE A 158 17.02 5.26 -1.16
N ASP A 159 16.93 6.54 -0.83
CA ASP A 159 17.39 7.05 0.46
C ASP A 159 16.50 6.53 1.59
N GLU A 160 17.10 5.94 2.62
CA GLU A 160 16.33 5.31 3.70
C GLU A 160 15.65 6.30 4.63
N TYR A 161 16.15 7.52 4.75
CA TYR A 161 15.54 8.56 5.56
C TYR A 161 14.31 9.17 4.87
N SER A 162 14.52 9.80 3.73
CA SER A 162 13.49 10.55 2.99
C SER A 162 12.57 9.67 2.14
N ARG A 163 12.98 8.44 1.82
CA ARG A 163 12.37 7.58 0.80
C ARG A 163 12.49 8.15 -0.62
N TYR A 164 13.27 9.18 -0.82
CA TYR A 164 13.51 9.74 -2.15
C TYR A 164 14.17 8.71 -3.06
N ARG A 165 13.67 8.62 -4.28
CA ARG A 165 14.03 7.57 -5.23
C ARG A 165 14.64 8.17 -6.49
N ILE A 166 15.75 7.57 -6.95
CA ILE A 166 16.35 7.82 -8.24
C ILE A 166 16.26 6.55 -9.06
N LEU A 167 15.78 6.67 -10.30
CA LEU A 167 15.63 5.58 -11.25
C LEU A 167 16.45 5.87 -12.50
N LYS A 168 17.01 4.81 -13.11
CA LYS A 168 17.59 4.87 -14.43
C LYS A 168 17.43 3.54 -15.16
N ALA A 169 17.18 3.61 -16.46
CA ALA A 169 17.11 2.46 -17.35
C ALA A 169 18.50 2.07 -17.88
N TYR A 170 18.72 0.77 -18.04
CA TYR A 170 19.90 0.22 -18.71
C TYR A 170 19.51 -0.98 -19.56
N LYS A 171 20.31 -1.24 -20.61
CA LYS A 171 20.20 -2.45 -21.45
C LYS A 171 21.01 -3.61 -20.91
N GLU A 172 21.88 -3.39 -19.93
CA GLU A 172 22.79 -4.37 -19.36
C GLU A 172 22.64 -4.49 -17.86
N HIS A 173 22.76 -5.73 -17.37
CA HIS A 173 22.85 -6.09 -15.97
C HIS A 173 24.30 -6.47 -15.64
N SER A 174 25.12 -5.46 -15.38
CA SER A 174 26.55 -5.63 -15.19
C SER A 174 27.10 -4.74 -14.08
N THR A 175 28.29 -5.08 -13.55
CA THR A 175 28.99 -4.22 -12.57
C THR A 175 29.36 -2.85 -13.17
N TYR A 176 29.54 -2.77 -14.49
CA TYR A 176 29.74 -1.50 -15.18
C TYR A 176 28.51 -0.61 -15.10
N SER A 177 27.34 -1.14 -15.47
CA SER A 177 26.07 -0.42 -15.37
C SER A 177 25.74 0.00 -13.94
N SER A 178 26.01 -0.86 -12.96
CA SER A 178 25.88 -0.55 -11.52
C SER A 178 26.77 0.63 -11.12
N THR A 179 28.00 0.67 -11.61
CA THR A 179 28.96 1.75 -11.35
C THR A 179 28.53 3.06 -12.01
N GLN A 180 28.05 3.01 -13.26
CA GLN A 180 27.51 4.18 -13.94
C GLN A 180 26.28 4.72 -13.21
N PHE A 181 25.42 3.84 -12.74
CA PHE A 181 24.25 4.23 -11.94
C PHE A 181 24.66 4.86 -10.61
N LEU A 182 25.66 4.33 -9.90
CA LEU A 182 26.19 4.92 -8.68
C LEU A 182 26.68 6.35 -8.92
N LYS A 183 27.47 6.59 -9.96
CA LYS A 183 27.94 7.92 -10.34
C LYS A 183 26.78 8.88 -10.62
N TYR A 184 25.78 8.40 -11.37
CA TYR A 184 24.56 9.15 -11.63
C TYR A 184 23.78 9.50 -10.36
N VAL A 185 23.68 8.57 -9.41
CA VAL A 185 23.03 8.81 -8.09
C VAL A 185 23.77 9.90 -7.33
N ILE A 186 25.11 9.84 -7.26
CA ILE A 186 25.93 10.85 -6.57
C ILE A 186 25.77 12.25 -7.18
N GLU A 187 25.67 12.32 -8.51
CA GLU A 187 25.44 13.60 -9.22
C GLU A 187 24.05 14.18 -8.93
N LYS A 188 23.02 13.33 -8.84
CA LYS A 188 21.61 13.76 -8.74
C LYS A 188 21.08 13.87 -7.30
N PHE A 189 21.70 13.20 -6.35
CA PHE A 189 21.28 13.23 -4.96
C PHE A 189 21.94 14.43 -4.24
N PRO A 190 21.17 15.30 -3.57
CA PRO A 190 21.68 16.60 -3.09
C PRO A 190 22.52 16.53 -1.80
N TYR A 191 22.67 15.34 -1.20
CA TYR A 191 23.44 15.15 0.02
C TYR A 191 24.56 14.14 -0.16
N ALA A 192 25.62 14.24 0.65
CA ALA A 192 26.67 13.22 0.70
C ALA A 192 26.09 11.86 1.11
N ILE A 193 26.55 10.79 0.45
CA ILE A 193 26.10 9.43 0.75
C ILE A 193 27.19 8.72 1.53
N GLU A 194 26.87 8.30 2.76
CA GLU A 194 27.83 7.63 3.65
C GLU A 194 27.84 6.10 3.47
N CYS A 195 26.69 5.53 3.13
CA CYS A 195 26.54 4.08 3.04
C CYS A 195 25.59 3.68 1.92
N ILE A 196 26.03 2.77 1.09
CA ILE A 196 25.16 2.09 0.10
C ILE A 196 24.95 0.65 0.55
N GLN A 197 23.69 0.25 0.62
CA GLN A 197 23.27 -1.12 0.91
C GLN A 197 22.74 -1.79 -0.35
N THR A 198 23.27 -2.98 -0.66
CA THR A 198 22.84 -3.82 -1.80
C THR A 198 22.57 -5.24 -1.33
N ASP A 199 21.97 -6.03 -2.19
CA ASP A 199 22.02 -7.49 -2.07
C ASP A 199 23.41 -8.04 -2.47
N ASN A 200 23.52 -9.38 -2.60
CA ASN A 200 24.75 -10.04 -2.99
C ASN A 200 24.76 -10.40 -4.50
N GLY A 201 24.10 -9.62 -5.34
CA GLY A 201 24.10 -9.79 -6.79
C GLY A 201 25.54 -9.61 -7.38
N PHE A 202 25.86 -10.34 -8.44
CA PHE A 202 27.17 -10.27 -9.09
C PHE A 202 27.46 -8.89 -9.71
N GLU A 203 26.44 -8.10 -9.99
CA GLU A 203 26.55 -6.71 -10.42
C GLU A 203 27.10 -5.79 -9.34
N PHE A 204 27.00 -6.18 -8.07
CA PHE A 204 27.47 -5.41 -6.93
C PHE A 204 28.70 -6.01 -6.26
N THR A 205 28.76 -7.36 -6.11
CA THR A 205 29.83 -8.01 -5.35
C THR A 205 30.14 -9.41 -5.87
N ASN A 206 31.42 -9.81 -5.76
CA ASN A 206 31.88 -11.17 -6.03
C ASN A 206 31.92 -12.05 -4.77
N ARG A 207 31.33 -11.62 -3.65
CA ARG A 207 31.41 -12.32 -2.35
C ARG A 207 30.94 -13.79 -2.42
N LEU A 208 29.97 -14.08 -3.28
CA LEU A 208 29.44 -15.44 -3.46
C LEU A 208 30.03 -16.17 -4.67
N ALA A 209 31.06 -15.62 -5.31
CA ALA A 209 31.75 -16.29 -6.40
C ALA A 209 32.49 -17.53 -5.88
N ASN A 210 32.51 -18.60 -6.69
CA ASN A 210 33.22 -19.87 -6.39
C ASN A 210 34.75 -19.73 -6.47
N SER A 211 35.32 -18.62 -6.05
CA SER A 211 36.74 -18.35 -6.03
C SER A 211 37.25 -18.30 -4.60
N LYS A 212 38.45 -18.90 -4.36
CA LYS A 212 39.11 -18.83 -3.04
C LYS A 212 39.46 -17.39 -2.62
N ASN A 213 39.72 -16.50 -3.59
CA ASN A 213 40.01 -15.07 -3.36
C ASN A 213 39.27 -14.23 -4.40
N PRO A 214 37.98 -13.91 -4.19
CA PRO A 214 37.22 -13.10 -5.13
C PRO A 214 37.76 -11.68 -5.17
N LYS A 215 38.18 -11.21 -6.34
CA LYS A 215 38.58 -9.80 -6.53
C LYS A 215 37.36 -8.90 -6.39
N PRO A 216 37.52 -7.69 -5.78
CA PRO A 216 36.43 -6.74 -5.70
C PRO A 216 35.94 -6.32 -7.08
N THR A 217 34.63 -6.14 -7.22
CA THR A 217 33.99 -5.67 -8.46
C THR A 217 34.38 -4.23 -8.77
N LEU A 218 34.08 -3.75 -9.97
CA LEU A 218 34.25 -2.34 -10.32
C LEU A 218 33.40 -1.44 -9.42
N PHE A 219 32.20 -1.90 -9.08
CA PHE A 219 31.28 -1.20 -8.17
C PHE A 219 31.87 -1.05 -6.75
N GLU A 220 32.39 -2.14 -6.18
CA GLU A 220 33.04 -2.11 -4.85
C GLU A 220 34.28 -1.19 -4.83
N ARG A 221 35.14 -1.27 -5.86
CA ARG A 221 36.30 -0.40 -5.99
C ARG A 221 35.92 1.09 -6.10
N THR A 222 34.83 1.38 -6.81
CA THR A 222 34.36 2.76 -6.94
C THR A 222 33.80 3.30 -5.63
N LEU A 223 33.06 2.48 -4.87
CA LEU A 223 32.58 2.87 -3.54
C LEU A 223 33.76 3.17 -2.59
N ASP A 224 34.81 2.32 -2.62
CA ASP A 224 36.00 2.50 -1.82
C ASP A 224 36.75 3.80 -2.18
N GLN A 225 36.94 4.06 -3.47
CA GLN A 225 37.55 5.32 -3.97
C GLN A 225 36.77 6.58 -3.55
N LEU A 226 35.45 6.47 -3.42
CA LEU A 226 34.57 7.57 -3.00
C LEU A 226 34.40 7.68 -1.49
N GLY A 227 35.01 6.77 -0.72
CA GLY A 227 34.86 6.72 0.74
C GLY A 227 33.44 6.32 1.20
N ILE A 228 32.65 5.70 0.35
CA ILE A 228 31.28 5.28 0.63
C ILE A 228 31.28 3.83 1.15
N ARG A 229 30.77 3.62 2.36
CA ARG A 229 30.70 2.28 2.95
C ARG A 229 29.73 1.38 2.19
N HIS A 230 30.20 0.22 1.74
CA HIS A 230 29.33 -0.82 1.16
C HIS A 230 28.79 -1.75 2.25
N LYS A 231 27.47 -1.86 2.35
CA LYS A 231 26.79 -2.77 3.28
C LYS A 231 26.03 -3.83 2.50
N LEU A 232 26.53 -5.07 2.55
CA LEU A 232 25.85 -6.21 1.97
C LEU A 232 24.79 -6.76 2.95
N ILE A 233 23.62 -7.11 2.44
CA ILE A 233 22.62 -7.83 3.23
C ILE A 233 23.10 -9.24 3.53
N LYS A 234 22.64 -9.81 4.66
CA LYS A 234 22.92 -11.22 4.97
C LYS A 234 22.25 -12.09 3.90
N PRO A 235 22.92 -13.14 3.40
CA PRO A 235 22.32 -14.10 2.49
C PRO A 235 20.98 -14.61 3.03
N TYR A 236 20.02 -14.83 2.16
CA TYR A 236 18.67 -15.32 2.50
C TYR A 236 17.89 -14.43 3.48
N THR A 237 18.23 -13.14 3.60
CA THR A 237 17.53 -12.21 4.50
C THR A 237 16.98 -11.00 3.74
N PRO A 238 15.97 -11.16 2.85
CA PRO A 238 15.47 -10.11 1.98
C PRO A 238 14.91 -8.91 2.76
N LYS A 239 14.49 -9.10 4.00
CA LYS A 239 13.93 -8.02 4.85
C LYS A 239 14.84 -6.79 5.00
N HIS A 240 16.14 -6.94 4.81
CA HIS A 240 17.09 -5.84 4.95
C HIS A 240 17.01 -4.85 3.77
N ASN A 241 16.66 -5.30 2.55
CA ASN A 241 16.45 -4.44 1.37
C ASN A 241 14.98 -4.05 1.15
N GLY A 242 14.18 -4.15 2.20
CA GLY A 242 12.72 -4.08 2.13
C GLY A 242 12.15 -2.74 1.65
N LYS A 243 12.91 -1.63 1.67
CA LYS A 243 12.43 -0.34 1.15
C LYS A 243 12.45 -0.33 -0.37
N VAL A 244 13.54 -0.77 -0.98
CA VAL A 244 13.66 -0.87 -2.43
C VAL A 244 12.78 -1.98 -2.99
N GLU A 245 12.75 -3.17 -2.36
CA GLU A 245 11.86 -4.28 -2.75
C GLU A 245 10.39 -3.87 -2.73
N ARG A 246 9.97 -3.14 -1.68
CA ARG A 246 8.59 -2.61 -1.62
C ARG A 246 8.30 -1.62 -2.74
N SER A 247 9.28 -0.80 -3.14
CA SER A 247 9.12 0.12 -4.26
C SER A 247 8.98 -0.63 -5.58
N HIS A 248 9.78 -1.69 -5.80
CA HIS A 248 9.67 -2.57 -6.96
C HIS A 248 8.33 -3.28 -7.05
N ARG A 249 7.81 -3.74 -5.90
CA ARG A 249 6.46 -4.30 -5.85
C ARG A 249 5.40 -3.29 -6.28
N LYS A 250 5.52 -2.05 -5.83
CA LYS A 250 4.62 -0.97 -6.25
C LYS A 250 4.77 -0.65 -7.73
N ASP A 251 5.99 -0.69 -8.27
CA ASP A 251 6.18 -0.54 -9.70
C ASP A 251 5.52 -1.68 -10.48
N ASN A 252 5.55 -2.92 -10.00
CA ASN A 252 4.80 -4.02 -10.61
C ASN A 252 3.29 -3.76 -10.62
N GLU A 253 2.74 -3.30 -9.48
CA GLU A 253 1.30 -3.12 -9.30
C GLU A 253 0.76 -1.88 -10.04
N GLU A 254 1.52 -0.79 -10.11
CA GLU A 254 1.03 0.53 -10.53
C GLU A 254 1.64 1.05 -11.84
N PHE A 255 2.77 0.50 -12.26
CA PHE A 255 3.47 0.93 -13.46
C PHE A 255 3.53 -0.20 -14.49
N TYR A 256 4.24 -1.28 -14.23
CA TYR A 256 4.39 -2.37 -15.19
C TYR A 256 3.08 -3.09 -15.54
N ALA A 257 2.12 -3.17 -14.63
CA ALA A 257 0.81 -3.77 -14.91
C ALA A 257 -0.03 -3.00 -15.93
N CYS A 258 0.28 -1.71 -16.17
CA CYS A 258 -0.55 -0.80 -16.95
C CYS A 258 0.17 -0.17 -18.14
N HIS A 259 1.50 -0.39 -18.29
CA HIS A 259 2.30 0.28 -19.31
C HIS A 259 2.95 -0.72 -20.26
N LYS A 260 3.14 -0.26 -21.51
CA LYS A 260 3.91 -0.93 -22.55
C LYS A 260 5.02 0.00 -23.03
N PHE A 261 6.14 -0.57 -23.44
CA PHE A 261 7.31 0.15 -23.87
C PHE A 261 7.67 -0.30 -25.29
N TYR A 262 7.66 0.63 -26.22
CA TYR A 262 7.86 0.36 -27.64
C TYR A 262 9.33 0.46 -28.06
N SER A 263 10.14 1.17 -27.27
CA SER A 263 11.59 1.29 -27.46
C SER A 263 12.29 1.57 -26.13
N PHE A 264 13.61 1.51 -26.10
CA PHE A 264 14.38 1.87 -24.89
C PHE A 264 14.17 3.35 -24.50
N ALA A 265 14.17 4.26 -25.49
CA ALA A 265 13.93 5.68 -25.25
C ALA A 265 12.52 5.96 -24.69
N ASP A 266 11.51 5.21 -25.11
CA ASP A 266 10.16 5.28 -24.57
C ASP A 266 10.14 4.79 -23.11
N PHE A 267 10.81 3.67 -22.82
CA PHE A 267 10.94 3.19 -21.43
C PHE A 267 11.62 4.22 -20.52
N GLU A 268 12.73 4.85 -20.96
CA GLU A 268 13.42 5.89 -20.19
C GLU A 268 12.50 7.08 -19.88
N LYS A 269 11.74 7.56 -20.87
CA LYS A 269 10.77 8.66 -20.69
C LYS A 269 9.68 8.29 -19.68
N GLN A 270 9.07 7.13 -19.82
CA GLN A 270 8.01 6.66 -18.91
C GLN A 270 8.56 6.42 -17.50
N LEU A 271 9.79 5.89 -17.37
CA LEU A 271 10.46 5.67 -16.09
C LEU A 271 10.76 7.00 -15.36
N ALA A 272 11.18 8.04 -16.09
CA ALA A 272 11.39 9.37 -15.55
C ALA A 272 10.08 10.00 -15.02
N VAL A 273 8.96 9.80 -15.71
CA VAL A 273 7.64 10.21 -15.23
C VAL A 273 7.28 9.45 -13.96
N ARG A 274 7.48 8.12 -13.92
CA ARG A 274 7.25 7.28 -12.76
C ARG A 274 8.06 7.72 -11.54
N GLN A 275 9.32 8.08 -11.72
CA GLN A 275 10.17 8.62 -10.66
C GLN A 275 9.58 9.89 -10.05
N ARG A 276 9.16 10.85 -10.87
CA ARG A 276 8.54 12.10 -10.40
C ARG A 276 7.26 11.81 -9.62
N GLN A 277 6.36 11.00 -10.19
CA GLN A 277 5.12 10.60 -9.53
C GLN A 277 5.37 9.97 -8.15
N TYR A 278 6.37 9.09 -8.03
CA TYR A 278 6.71 8.47 -6.76
C TYR A 278 7.23 9.50 -5.75
N ASN A 279 8.14 10.39 -6.17
CA ASN A 279 8.79 11.35 -5.28
C ASN A 279 7.86 12.48 -4.82
N ASP A 280 6.85 12.81 -5.63
CA ASP A 280 5.86 13.84 -5.30
C ASP A 280 4.64 13.27 -4.54
N PHE A 281 4.53 11.91 -4.42
CA PHE A 281 3.36 11.29 -3.82
C PHE A 281 3.45 11.21 -2.29
N PRO A 282 2.44 11.70 -1.53
CA PRO A 282 2.41 11.62 -0.07
C PRO A 282 2.38 10.18 0.44
N MET A 283 3.18 9.89 1.46
CA MET A 283 3.32 8.54 2.02
C MET A 283 3.00 8.50 3.52
N ARG A 284 2.23 7.50 3.94
CA ARG A 284 1.91 7.30 5.36
C ARG A 284 3.15 7.21 6.27
N PRO A 285 4.24 6.48 5.91
CA PRO A 285 5.44 6.41 6.75
C PRO A 285 6.21 7.74 6.89
N LEU A 286 5.88 8.74 6.07
CA LEU A 286 6.43 10.09 6.09
C LEU A 286 5.40 11.11 6.62
N SER A 287 4.48 10.68 7.47
CA SER A 287 3.42 11.52 8.02
C SER A 287 2.62 12.24 6.93
N TRP A 288 2.33 11.55 5.84
CA TRP A 288 1.62 12.05 4.65
C TRP A 288 2.34 13.15 3.87
N LYS A 289 3.63 13.31 4.09
CA LYS A 289 4.50 14.13 3.25
C LYS A 289 5.08 13.29 2.11
N SER A 290 5.46 13.94 1.01
CA SER A 290 6.12 13.27 -0.10
C SER A 290 7.63 13.06 0.17
N PRO A 291 8.27 12.06 -0.45
CA PRO A 291 9.72 11.88 -0.37
C PRO A 291 10.50 13.14 -0.73
N LYS A 292 10.09 13.84 -1.77
CA LYS A 292 10.70 15.10 -2.21
C LYS A 292 10.57 16.17 -1.13
N HIS A 293 9.39 16.31 -0.52
CA HIS A 293 9.19 17.28 0.57
C HIS A 293 10.13 16.98 1.75
N ILE A 294 10.23 15.71 2.19
CA ILE A 294 11.11 15.33 3.30
C ILE A 294 12.57 15.59 2.97
N LEU A 295 13.01 15.27 1.74
CA LEU A 295 14.39 15.48 1.32
C LEU A 295 14.77 16.95 1.34
N PHE A 296 13.99 17.81 0.70
CA PHE A 296 14.31 19.23 0.52
C PHE A 296 13.90 20.11 1.72
N SER A 297 13.15 19.59 2.69
CA SER A 297 12.90 20.26 3.97
C SER A 297 13.98 19.98 5.01
N PHE A 298 14.93 19.09 4.75
CA PHE A 298 16.05 18.85 5.65
C PHE A 298 17.06 19.99 5.51
N PRO A 299 17.53 20.62 6.62
CA PRO A 299 18.48 21.72 6.53
C PRO A 299 19.76 21.24 5.85
N ASN A 300 20.24 21.98 4.87
CA ASN A 300 21.60 21.80 4.37
C ASN A 300 22.54 22.30 5.45
N VAL A 301 23.33 21.40 6.01
CA VAL A 301 24.41 21.72 6.97
C VAL A 301 25.65 22.13 6.17
#